data_f92557004407344c03940580271e538e
#
_entry.id   f92557004407344c03940580271e538e
#
_cell.length_a   1.000
_cell.length_b   1.000
_cell.length_c   1.000
_cell.angle_alpha   90.00
_cell.angle_beta   90.00
_cell.angle_gamma   90.00
#
_symmetry.space_group_name_H-M   'P 1'
#
loop_
_entity.id
_entity.type
_entity.pdbx_description
1 polymer ?
#
loop_
_entity_poly.entity_id
_entity_poly.type
_entity_poly.pdbx_seq_one_letter_code
_entity_poly.pdbx_strand_id
1 'polypeptide(L)'
;MSNSVGLQSYLHIEGFEQFHRESFNKRKVRAGMRKAGLLVSGAAQLNVALARGAGKYPISRTGALVNAIKYRVSRSGFMVKIAPDKTPAMGEHYYPAYLHWGVKQGRRLGRLAAGEGLGKSNRRGKGKRAEAVSQRKAGAWRIEPRANYIEDALQDKKMQVQKALRDAFAAALA
;
A
#
# COMPACT_ATOMS: atom_id res chain seq x y z
N MET A 1 19.94 1.41 11.34
CA MET A 1 19.36 1.72 10.02
C MET A 1 18.34 0.63 9.73
N SER A 2 17.09 0.84 9.98
CA SER A 2 16.05 -0.11 9.54
C SER A 2 15.43 0.50 8.29
N ASN A 3 15.90 0.01 7.15
CA ASN A 3 15.22 0.18 5.91
C ASN A 3 13.84 -0.44 6.07
N SER A 4 12.82 0.37 6.00
CA SER A 4 11.50 -0.12 5.68
C SER A 4 11.58 -0.67 4.26
N VAL A 5 11.87 -1.93 4.14
CA VAL A 5 11.73 -2.66 2.90
C VAL A 5 10.23 -2.79 2.69
N GLY A 6 9.65 -1.78 2.05
CA GLY A 6 8.46 -2.03 1.30
C GLY A 6 8.86 -3.11 0.30
N LEU A 7 8.29 -4.28 0.41
CA LEU A 7 8.44 -5.35 -0.57
C LEU A 7 7.86 -4.84 -1.89
N GLN A 8 8.67 -4.06 -2.61
CA GLN A 8 8.47 -3.80 -4.01
C GLN A 8 9.04 -5.01 -4.73
N SER A 9 8.21 -6.02 -4.94
CA SER A 9 8.56 -7.11 -5.82
C SER A 9 8.62 -6.55 -7.24
N TYR A 10 9.80 -6.20 -7.69
CA TYR A 10 10.05 -5.86 -9.08
C TYR A 10 10.25 -7.14 -9.87
N LEU A 11 9.38 -7.40 -10.82
CA LEU A 11 9.68 -8.34 -11.87
C LEU A 11 10.53 -7.59 -12.92
N HIS A 12 11.84 -7.77 -12.89
CA HIS A 12 12.72 -7.31 -13.96
C HIS A 12 12.72 -8.38 -15.06
N ILE A 13 12.25 -8.02 -16.24
CA ILE A 13 12.27 -8.89 -17.41
C ILE A 13 13.34 -8.33 -18.33
N GLU A 14 14.47 -9.02 -18.44
CA GLU A 14 15.52 -8.69 -19.41
C GLU A 14 15.05 -9.01 -20.83
N GLY A 15 15.51 -8.21 -21.80
CA GLY A 15 15.15 -8.39 -23.21
C GLY A 15 13.92 -7.60 -23.67
N PHE A 16 13.27 -6.85 -22.78
CA PHE A 16 12.14 -6.00 -23.14
C PHE A 16 12.49 -4.88 -24.11
N GLU A 17 13.75 -4.49 -24.15
CA GLU A 17 14.28 -3.42 -25.02
C GLU A 17 14.33 -3.84 -26.48
N GLN A 18 14.34 -5.15 -26.75
CA GLN A 18 14.39 -5.71 -28.10
C GLN A 18 13.01 -5.82 -28.76
N PHE A 19 11.93 -5.64 -27.98
CA PHE A 19 10.59 -5.63 -28.56
C PHE A 19 10.27 -4.29 -29.20
N HIS A 20 10.00 -4.30 -30.48
CA HIS A 20 9.44 -3.14 -31.19
C HIS A 20 8.20 -2.65 -30.46
N ARG A 21 8.10 -1.32 -30.25
CA ARG A 21 6.96 -0.69 -29.55
C ARG A 21 5.59 -1.05 -30.15
N GLU A 22 5.56 -1.47 -31.40
CA GLU A 22 4.37 -1.83 -32.17
C GLU A 22 3.94 -3.29 -31.96
N SER A 23 4.87 -4.16 -31.54
CA SER A 23 4.59 -5.58 -31.32
C SER A 23 3.78 -5.87 -30.05
N PHE A 24 3.51 -4.85 -29.25
CA PHE A 24 2.90 -5.03 -27.94
C PHE A 24 1.58 -4.27 -27.81
N ASN A 25 0.47 -4.99 -27.81
CA ASN A 25 -0.85 -4.40 -27.64
C ASN A 25 -1.10 -3.97 -26.18
N LYS A 26 -0.70 -2.73 -25.84
CA LYS A 26 -0.86 -2.15 -24.50
C LYS A 26 -2.30 -2.19 -23.98
N ARG A 27 -3.30 -2.17 -24.87
CA ARG A 27 -4.72 -2.22 -24.48
C ARG A 27 -5.07 -3.57 -23.88
N LYS A 28 -4.55 -4.67 -24.46
CA LYS A 28 -4.75 -6.03 -23.96
C LYS A 28 -4.05 -6.23 -22.61
N VAL A 29 -2.81 -5.74 -22.44
CA VAL A 29 -2.10 -5.76 -21.15
C VAL A 29 -2.86 -5.00 -20.08
N ARG A 30 -3.32 -3.78 -20.39
CA ARG A 30 -4.10 -2.97 -19.44
C ARG A 30 -5.41 -3.66 -19.03
N ALA A 31 -6.03 -4.41 -19.92
CA ALA A 31 -7.23 -5.20 -19.60
C ALA A 31 -6.90 -6.31 -18.59
N GLY A 32 -5.79 -7.03 -18.78
CA GLY A 32 -5.30 -8.02 -17.83
C GLY A 32 -4.97 -7.42 -16.47
N MET A 33 -4.28 -6.26 -16.46
CA MET A 33 -3.97 -5.55 -15.22
C MET A 33 -5.24 -5.08 -14.47
N ARG A 34 -6.27 -4.63 -15.17
CA ARG A 34 -7.56 -4.30 -14.56
C ARG A 34 -8.22 -5.54 -13.95
N LYS A 35 -8.20 -6.67 -14.68
CA LYS A 35 -8.75 -7.96 -14.18
C LYS A 35 -8.03 -8.40 -12.91
N ALA A 36 -6.70 -8.35 -12.88
CA ALA A 36 -5.90 -8.63 -11.69
C ALA A 36 -6.25 -7.68 -10.53
N GLY A 37 -6.35 -6.38 -10.81
CA GLY A 37 -6.74 -5.38 -9.82
C GLY A 37 -8.12 -5.62 -9.22
N LEU A 38 -9.11 -5.97 -10.04
CA LEU A 38 -10.46 -6.33 -9.60
C LEU A 38 -10.48 -7.56 -8.70
N LEU A 39 -9.75 -8.62 -9.08
CA LEU A 39 -9.68 -9.86 -8.30
C LEU A 39 -9.14 -9.60 -6.88
N VAL A 40 -8.03 -8.87 -6.78
CA VAL A 40 -7.38 -8.63 -5.49
C VAL A 40 -8.15 -7.58 -4.67
N SER A 41 -8.62 -6.49 -5.29
CA SER A 41 -9.40 -5.48 -4.54
C SER A 41 -10.71 -6.05 -4.01
N GLY A 42 -11.42 -6.88 -4.78
CA GLY A 42 -12.63 -7.54 -4.31
C GLY A 42 -12.37 -8.52 -3.15
N ALA A 43 -11.29 -9.33 -3.24
CA ALA A 43 -10.91 -10.20 -2.15
C ALA A 43 -10.50 -9.41 -0.89
N ALA A 44 -9.76 -8.31 -1.03
CA ALA A 44 -9.40 -7.45 0.08
C ALA A 44 -10.63 -6.78 0.73
N GLN A 45 -11.62 -6.38 -0.06
CA GLN A 45 -12.89 -5.86 0.44
C GLN A 45 -13.65 -6.92 1.25
N LEU A 46 -13.69 -8.17 0.77
CA LEU A 46 -14.29 -9.30 1.49
C LEU A 46 -13.55 -9.58 2.81
N ASN A 47 -12.22 -9.61 2.79
CA ASN A 47 -11.41 -9.82 4.00
C ASN A 47 -11.76 -8.79 5.08
N VAL A 48 -11.92 -7.52 4.72
CA VAL A 48 -12.31 -6.46 5.67
C VAL A 48 -13.79 -6.56 6.06
N ALA A 49 -14.68 -6.88 5.13
CA ALA A 49 -16.12 -6.97 5.39
C ALA A 49 -16.47 -8.15 6.33
N LEU A 50 -15.78 -9.28 6.17
CA LEU A 50 -15.99 -10.49 6.96
C LEU A 50 -15.23 -10.52 8.29
N ALA A 51 -14.30 -9.59 8.48
CA ALA A 51 -13.43 -9.52 9.67
C ALA A 51 -14.14 -9.08 10.96
N ARG A 52 -15.45 -9.32 11.10
CA ARG A 52 -16.25 -8.95 12.27
C ARG A 52 -15.64 -9.47 13.58
N GLY A 53 -14.66 -8.74 14.11
CA GLY A 53 -14.02 -9.06 15.38
C GLY A 53 -12.97 -10.19 15.34
N ALA A 54 -12.69 -10.79 14.20
CA ALA A 54 -11.53 -11.66 14.04
C ALA A 54 -10.26 -10.79 14.17
N GLY A 55 -9.48 -11.03 15.24
CA GLY A 55 -8.51 -10.09 15.81
C GLY A 55 -7.35 -9.62 14.93
N LYS A 56 -7.27 -10.06 13.67
CA LYS A 56 -6.17 -9.72 12.77
C LYS A 56 -6.48 -8.55 11.83
N TYR A 57 -7.71 -8.42 11.35
CA TYR A 57 -8.10 -7.37 10.39
C TYR A 57 -8.77 -6.17 11.05
N PRO A 58 -8.74 -5.00 10.40
CA PRO A 58 -9.50 -3.85 10.87
C PRO A 58 -11.01 -4.07 10.74
N ILE A 59 -11.76 -3.69 11.77
CA ILE A 59 -13.21 -3.78 11.76
C ILE A 59 -13.78 -2.58 11.00
N SER A 60 -14.52 -2.84 9.93
CA SER A 60 -15.23 -1.80 9.20
C SER A 60 -16.64 -1.62 9.77
N ARG A 61 -16.82 -0.59 10.62
CA ARG A 61 -18.12 -0.29 11.23
C ARG A 61 -19.09 0.39 10.28
N THR A 62 -18.59 1.29 9.46
CA THR A 62 -19.38 2.16 8.55
C THR A 62 -19.26 1.75 7.09
N GLY A 63 -18.52 0.71 6.78
CA GLY A 63 -18.17 0.36 5.39
C GLY A 63 -17.18 1.31 4.71
N ALA A 64 -16.79 2.40 5.36
CA ALA A 64 -15.90 3.40 4.76
C ALA A 64 -14.57 2.83 4.30
N LEU A 65 -13.96 1.90 5.06
CA LEU A 65 -12.72 1.25 4.68
C LEU A 65 -12.92 0.31 3.48
N VAL A 66 -13.99 -0.49 3.49
CA VAL A 66 -14.32 -1.42 2.39
C VAL A 66 -14.50 -0.66 1.10
N ASN A 67 -15.30 0.42 1.12
CA ASN A 67 -15.57 1.26 -0.04
C ASN A 67 -14.35 2.07 -0.51
N ALA A 68 -13.37 2.28 0.37
CA ALA A 68 -12.15 2.98 0.05
C ALA A 68 -11.14 2.13 -0.72
N ILE A 69 -11.18 0.80 -0.58
CA ILE A 69 -10.24 -0.10 -1.26
C ILE A 69 -10.51 -0.07 -2.76
N LYS A 70 -9.54 0.45 -3.50
CA LYS A 70 -9.62 0.59 -4.96
C LYS A 70 -8.33 0.14 -5.60
N TYR A 71 -8.41 -0.16 -6.89
CA TYR A 71 -7.23 -0.40 -7.70
C TYR A 71 -7.05 0.71 -8.74
N ARG A 72 -5.82 0.98 -9.10
CA ARG A 72 -5.45 1.91 -10.16
C ARG A 72 -4.36 1.30 -11.03
N VAL A 73 -4.58 1.32 -12.35
CA VAL A 73 -3.58 0.89 -13.32
C VAL A 73 -2.74 2.11 -13.70
N SER A 74 -1.42 1.94 -13.72
CA SER A 74 -0.49 3.00 -14.11
C SER A 74 -0.72 3.49 -15.55
N ARG A 75 -0.19 4.67 -15.86
CA ARG A 75 -0.28 5.23 -17.23
C ARG A 75 0.45 4.35 -18.25
N SER A 76 1.54 3.72 -17.86
CA SER A 76 2.25 2.73 -18.69
C SER A 76 1.44 1.47 -18.97
N GLY A 77 0.53 1.10 -18.05
CA GLY A 77 -0.27 -0.12 -18.14
C GLY A 77 0.35 -1.36 -17.50
N PHE A 78 1.59 -1.27 -17.00
CA PHE A 78 2.35 -2.40 -16.47
C PHE A 78 2.39 -2.50 -14.95
N MET A 79 1.69 -1.62 -14.24
CA MET A 79 1.61 -1.63 -12.78
C MET A 79 0.17 -1.44 -12.32
N VAL A 80 -0.24 -2.22 -11.33
CA VAL A 80 -1.49 -2.04 -10.60
C VAL A 80 -1.17 -1.66 -9.17
N LYS A 81 -1.71 -0.55 -8.70
CA LYS A 81 -1.69 -0.16 -7.30
C LYS A 81 -3.04 -0.47 -6.68
N ILE A 82 -3.04 -1.20 -5.58
CA ILE A 82 -4.24 -1.51 -4.78
C ILE A 82 -4.03 -0.89 -3.41
N ALA A 83 -4.88 0.02 -3.03
CA ALA A 83 -4.80 0.72 -1.76
C ALA A 83 -6.15 1.35 -1.41
N PRO A 84 -6.42 1.59 -0.12
CA PRO A 84 -7.56 2.42 0.25
C PRO A 84 -7.30 3.87 -0.16
N ASP A 85 -8.27 4.48 -0.84
CA ASP A 85 -8.27 5.90 -1.16
C ASP A 85 -8.82 6.71 0.03
N LYS A 86 -8.38 7.96 0.17
CA LYS A 86 -8.99 8.87 1.13
C LYS A 86 -10.39 9.25 0.63
N THR A 87 -11.40 8.95 1.43
CA THR A 87 -12.80 9.29 1.14
C THR A 87 -13.31 10.36 2.11
N PRO A 88 -14.31 11.16 1.75
CA PRO A 88 -14.93 12.13 2.65
C PRO A 88 -15.40 11.51 3.97
N ALA A 89 -15.88 10.26 3.93
CA ALA A 89 -16.30 9.50 5.10
C ALA A 89 -15.18 9.21 6.12
N MET A 90 -13.91 9.42 5.76
CA MET A 90 -12.75 9.29 6.64
C MET A 90 -12.42 10.58 7.39
N GLY A 91 -13.09 11.69 7.09
CA GLY A 91 -12.81 13.00 7.69
C GLY A 91 -11.41 13.53 7.35
N GLU A 92 -10.80 14.24 8.29
CA GLU A 92 -9.47 14.85 8.08
C GLU A 92 -8.33 13.84 8.04
N HIS A 93 -8.47 12.69 8.72
CA HIS A 93 -7.40 11.73 8.93
C HIS A 93 -7.50 10.52 8.00
N TYR A 94 -6.38 10.18 7.36
CA TYR A 94 -6.26 8.94 6.60
C TYR A 94 -5.96 7.77 7.57
N TYR A 95 -7.00 7.29 8.24
CA TYR A 95 -6.86 6.25 9.27
C TYR A 95 -6.36 4.88 8.76
N PRO A 96 -6.49 4.47 7.48
CA PRO A 96 -5.91 3.21 7.01
C PRO A 96 -4.40 3.10 7.25
N ALA A 97 -3.67 4.21 7.19
CA ALA A 97 -2.25 4.23 7.52
C ALA A 97 -2.00 3.94 9.02
N TYR A 98 -2.88 4.43 9.89
CA TYR A 98 -2.78 4.15 11.34
C TYR A 98 -3.08 2.69 11.66
N LEU A 99 -3.98 2.05 10.92
CA LEU A 99 -4.28 0.63 11.08
C LEU A 99 -3.13 -0.25 10.57
N HIS A 100 -2.48 0.13 9.49
CA HIS A 100 -1.36 -0.62 8.91
C HIS A 100 -0.08 -0.48 9.74
N TRP A 101 0.31 0.75 10.08
CA TRP A 101 1.56 1.01 10.79
C TRP A 101 1.44 0.97 12.31
N GLY A 102 0.21 0.99 12.82
CA GLY A 102 -0.06 1.21 14.22
C GLY A 102 0.28 2.63 14.69
N VAL A 103 -0.16 2.96 15.87
CA VAL A 103 0.16 4.22 16.54
C VAL A 103 0.64 3.91 17.94
N LYS A 104 1.85 4.32 18.27
CA LYS A 104 2.39 4.20 19.62
C LYS A 104 1.99 5.40 20.48
N GLN A 105 1.77 5.13 21.76
CA GLN A 105 1.68 6.19 22.77
C GLN A 105 3.06 6.80 22.89
N GLY A 106 3.14 8.10 22.69
CA GLY A 106 4.39 8.80 22.81
C GLY A 106 4.25 10.26 22.43
N ARG A 107 5.14 11.07 22.94
CA ARG A 107 5.18 12.50 22.64
C ARG A 107 5.33 12.69 21.13
N ARG A 108 4.41 13.40 20.50
CA ARG A 108 4.61 13.86 19.12
C ARG A 108 5.94 14.60 19.09
N LEU A 109 6.81 14.23 18.17
CA LEU A 109 7.97 15.05 17.85
C LEU A 109 7.43 16.33 17.21
N GLY A 110 7.13 17.33 18.06
CA GLY A 110 6.69 18.65 17.61
C GLY A 110 7.74 19.28 16.69
N ARG A 111 7.37 20.30 15.95
CA ARG A 111 8.34 21.20 15.34
C ARG A 111 9.21 21.80 16.44
N LEU A 112 10.51 21.88 16.19
CA LEU A 112 11.39 22.66 17.04
C LEU A 112 10.97 24.14 16.95
N ALA A 113 11.07 24.85 18.07
CA ALA A 113 10.87 26.28 18.09
C ALA A 113 11.89 26.98 17.17
N ALA A 114 11.57 28.19 16.74
CA ALA A 114 12.50 29.01 15.95
C ALA A 114 13.83 29.18 16.70
N GLY A 115 14.95 28.87 16.05
CA GLY A 115 16.28 28.94 16.64
C GLY A 115 16.77 27.70 17.36
N GLU A 116 15.90 26.71 17.64
CA GLU A 116 16.29 25.46 18.33
C GLU A 116 16.87 24.37 17.41
N GLY A 117 16.87 24.58 16.11
CA GLY A 117 17.28 23.59 15.13
C GLY A 117 18.37 24.06 14.18
N LEU A 118 18.83 23.16 13.33
CA LEU A 118 19.81 23.45 12.31
C LEU A 118 19.14 24.01 11.04
N GLY A 119 19.61 25.16 10.58
CA GLY A 119 19.21 25.80 9.32
C GLY A 119 17.78 26.36 9.36
N LYS A 120 17.34 26.91 8.20
CA LYS A 120 16.01 27.55 8.03
C LYS A 120 14.80 26.66 8.35
N SER A 121 14.97 25.33 8.31
CA SER A 121 13.89 24.35 8.54
C SER A 121 13.85 23.85 9.99
N ASN A 122 14.61 24.39 10.90
CA ASN A 122 14.69 23.94 12.30
C ASN A 122 14.82 22.40 12.42
N ARG A 123 15.75 21.82 11.66
CA ARG A 123 16.00 20.37 11.68
C ARG A 123 16.71 19.98 12.95
N ARG A 124 16.36 18.83 13.53
CA ARG A 124 17.09 18.25 14.65
C ARG A 124 18.51 17.90 14.23
N GLY A 125 19.49 18.16 15.11
CA GLY A 125 20.88 17.79 14.92
C GLY A 125 21.07 16.28 14.72
N LYS A 126 22.21 15.91 14.16
CA LYS A 126 22.60 14.50 13.92
C LYS A 126 22.53 13.70 15.24
N GLY A 127 21.83 12.58 15.24
CA GLY A 127 21.62 11.73 16.42
C GLY A 127 20.36 12.07 17.22
N LYS A 128 20.02 13.33 17.49
CA LYS A 128 18.83 13.71 18.28
C LYS A 128 17.50 13.27 17.66
N ARG A 129 17.44 13.17 16.32
CA ARG A 129 16.26 12.62 15.64
C ARG A 129 16.15 11.10 15.85
N ALA A 130 17.28 10.39 15.80
CA ALA A 130 17.32 8.94 16.03
C ALA A 130 16.92 8.60 17.46
N GLU A 131 17.44 9.32 18.44
CA GLU A 131 17.07 9.20 19.85
C GLU A 131 15.58 9.44 20.08
N ALA A 132 15.03 10.53 19.57
CA ALA A 132 13.61 10.83 19.67
C ALA A 132 12.72 9.78 18.96
N VAL A 133 13.18 9.20 17.85
CA VAL A 133 12.50 8.08 17.17
C VAL A 133 12.58 6.81 18.01
N SER A 134 13.73 6.53 18.65
CA SER A 134 13.91 5.39 19.54
C SER A 134 12.98 5.47 20.75
N GLN A 135 12.95 6.60 21.44
CA GLN A 135 12.04 6.86 22.57
C GLN A 135 10.57 6.68 22.17
N ARG A 136 10.19 7.14 20.97
CA ARG A 136 8.84 6.95 20.46
C ARG A 136 8.55 5.47 20.13
N LYS A 137 9.54 4.73 19.64
CA LYS A 137 9.38 3.29 19.35
C LYS A 137 9.22 2.44 20.61
N ALA A 138 9.76 2.87 21.74
CA ALA A 138 9.66 2.17 23.02
C ALA A 138 8.29 2.29 23.68
N GLY A 139 7.44 3.24 23.27
CA GLY A 139 6.10 3.46 23.86
C GLY A 139 5.13 2.30 23.57
N ALA A 140 4.17 2.11 24.48
CA ALA A 140 3.08 1.16 24.30
C ALA A 140 2.23 1.49 23.05
N TRP A 141 1.56 0.50 22.49
CA TRP A 141 0.66 0.71 21.39
C TRP A 141 -0.63 1.41 21.83
N ARG A 142 -0.98 2.50 21.18
CA ARG A 142 -2.31 3.10 21.25
C ARG A 142 -3.25 2.44 20.24
N ILE A 143 -2.72 2.15 19.05
CA ILE A 143 -3.39 1.37 18.01
C ILE A 143 -2.36 0.34 17.55
N GLU A 144 -2.62 -0.92 17.77
CA GLU A 144 -1.77 -2.00 17.28
C GLU A 144 -1.87 -2.10 15.76
N PRO A 145 -0.74 -2.40 15.06
CA PRO A 145 -0.79 -2.66 13.63
C PRO A 145 -1.67 -3.88 13.35
N ARG A 146 -2.50 -3.76 12.35
CA ARG A 146 -3.38 -4.84 11.88
C ARG A 146 -2.74 -5.60 10.73
N ALA A 147 -3.17 -6.84 10.52
CA ALA A 147 -2.74 -7.65 9.39
C ALA A 147 -3.07 -6.97 8.05
N ASN A 148 -2.25 -7.22 7.06
CA ASN A 148 -2.39 -6.63 5.74
C ASN A 148 -3.39 -7.41 4.89
N TYR A 149 -4.65 -7.03 4.99
CA TYR A 149 -5.76 -7.65 4.26
C TYR A 149 -5.61 -7.60 2.73
N ILE A 150 -4.79 -6.70 2.19
CA ILE A 150 -4.52 -6.61 0.74
C ILE A 150 -3.47 -7.64 0.34
N GLU A 151 -2.43 -7.81 1.15
CA GLU A 151 -1.39 -8.80 0.91
C GLU A 151 -1.95 -10.22 0.98
N ASP A 152 -2.74 -10.50 2.02
CA ASP A 152 -3.42 -11.79 2.18
C ASP A 152 -4.35 -12.07 0.98
N ALA A 153 -5.13 -11.06 0.54
CA ALA A 153 -5.98 -11.18 -0.64
C ALA A 153 -5.16 -11.45 -1.93
N LEU A 154 -3.96 -10.87 -2.05
CA LEU A 154 -3.08 -11.14 -3.18
C LEU A 154 -2.55 -12.58 -3.14
N GLN A 155 -2.17 -13.09 -1.97
CA GLN A 155 -1.72 -14.46 -1.81
C GLN A 155 -2.85 -15.45 -2.13
N ASP A 156 -4.05 -15.23 -1.63
CA ASP A 156 -5.22 -16.08 -1.89
C ASP A 156 -5.60 -16.13 -3.38
N LYS A 157 -5.44 -15.01 -4.08
CA LYS A 157 -5.78 -14.88 -5.51
C LYS A 157 -4.59 -15.06 -6.45
N LYS A 158 -3.41 -15.40 -5.93
CA LYS A 158 -2.15 -15.50 -6.68
C LYS A 158 -2.27 -16.26 -7.97
N MET A 159 -2.83 -17.47 -7.94
CA MET A 159 -2.98 -18.32 -9.14
C MET A 159 -3.91 -17.69 -10.18
N GLN A 160 -5.01 -17.08 -9.74
CA GLN A 160 -5.98 -16.44 -10.63
C GLN A 160 -5.38 -15.17 -11.26
N VAL A 161 -4.62 -14.40 -10.49
CA VAL A 161 -3.91 -13.20 -10.96
C VAL A 161 -2.85 -13.60 -11.99
N GLN A 162 -2.03 -14.60 -11.68
CA GLN A 162 -1.00 -15.11 -12.61
C GLN A 162 -1.61 -15.60 -13.93
N LYS A 163 -2.70 -16.35 -13.86
CA LYS A 163 -3.43 -16.79 -15.07
C LYS A 163 -3.93 -15.59 -15.88
N ALA A 164 -4.62 -14.65 -15.23
CA ALA A 164 -5.16 -13.46 -15.92
C ALA A 164 -4.07 -12.61 -16.59
N LEU A 165 -2.91 -12.49 -15.95
CA LEU A 165 -1.78 -11.77 -16.52
C LEU A 165 -1.13 -12.55 -17.67
N ARG A 166 -0.89 -13.84 -17.50
CA ARG A 166 -0.36 -14.72 -18.57
C ARG A 166 -1.22 -14.65 -19.83
N ASP A 167 -2.54 -14.83 -19.67
CA ASP A 167 -3.49 -14.78 -20.78
C ASP A 167 -3.46 -13.40 -21.48
N ALA A 168 -3.37 -12.31 -20.70
CA ALA A 168 -3.32 -10.97 -21.24
C ALA A 168 -2.00 -10.68 -21.98
N PHE A 169 -0.88 -11.17 -21.47
CA PHE A 169 0.42 -11.01 -22.13
C PHE A 169 0.49 -11.86 -23.39
N ALA A 170 0.04 -13.12 -23.36
CA ALA A 170 -0.04 -13.95 -24.56
C ALA A 170 -0.90 -13.28 -25.65
N ALA A 171 -2.09 -12.81 -25.27
CA ALA A 171 -2.95 -12.08 -26.19
C ALA A 171 -2.34 -10.76 -26.71
N ALA A 172 -1.46 -10.13 -25.94
CA ALA A 172 -0.85 -8.87 -26.35
C ALA A 172 0.29 -9.06 -27.37
N LEU A 173 0.87 -10.26 -27.45
CA LEU A 173 1.92 -10.64 -28.39
C LEU A 173 1.35 -11.22 -29.70
N ALA A 174 0.08 -11.65 -29.69
CA ALA A 174 -0.67 -12.10 -30.86
C ALA A 174 -1.33 -10.90 -31.59
#